data_6d5121eabed7f3b541b4634d3facffbd
#
_entry.id   6d5121eabed7f3b541b4634d3facffbd
#
_cell.length_a   1.000
_cell.length_b   1.000
_cell.length_c   1.000
_cell.angle_alpha   90.00
_cell.angle_beta   90.00
_cell.angle_gamma   90.00
#
_symmetry.space_group_name_H-M   'P 1'
#
loop_
_entity.id
_entity.type
_entity.pdbx_description
1 polymer ?
#
loop_
_entity_poly.entity_id
_entity_poly.type
_entity_poly.pdbx_seq_one_letter_code
_entity_poly.pdbx_strand_id
1 'polypeptide(L)'
;MAHLITGRAGYAHVTAADEAKINKALYGNTEAAIDYGNNFAIALPSSNTVTIGTGVFYMQGRWIDVPVAESLTLENGNSGLNRNDLVVMRYTADSDTGVETAELAIVKGTAATSAEDPALTQGDIDGGVLINEVALYRIPLSGINVGTPVKLFNTMKIRAEVDGDGKVIADTYVKKTELGDQIKITVTGNSCRIEKA
;
A
#
# COMPACT_ATOMS: atom_id res chain seq x y z
N MET A 1 -7.82 13.50 30.27
CA MET A 1 -6.54 13.97 30.81
C MET A 1 -5.57 14.03 29.63
N ALA A 2 -4.73 15.07 29.50
CA ALA A 2 -3.73 15.15 28.43
C ALA A 2 -2.66 14.05 28.65
N HIS A 3 -2.22 13.44 27.56
CA HIS A 3 -1.17 12.41 27.56
C HIS A 3 0.04 12.92 26.77
N LEU A 4 1.23 12.85 27.39
CA LEU A 4 2.49 13.24 26.75
C LEU A 4 3.07 12.03 26.02
N ILE A 5 3.01 12.04 24.68
CA ILE A 5 3.51 10.93 23.84
C ILE A 5 5.05 10.88 23.86
N THR A 6 5.69 12.05 23.71
CA THR A 6 7.16 12.17 23.69
C THR A 6 7.65 12.93 24.91
N GLY A 7 8.80 12.55 25.44
CA GLY A 7 9.41 13.16 26.62
C GLY A 7 9.81 12.11 27.65
N ARG A 8 10.29 12.52 28.82
CA ARG A 8 10.75 11.60 29.87
C ARG A 8 9.66 11.36 30.90
N ALA A 9 9.07 10.18 30.90
CA ALA A 9 8.04 9.79 31.87
C ALA A 9 8.55 8.93 33.03
N GLY A 10 9.81 8.47 33.01
CA GLY A 10 10.37 7.58 34.04
C GLY A 10 10.04 6.09 33.84
N TYR A 11 9.17 5.76 32.89
CA TYR A 11 8.81 4.40 32.48
C TYR A 11 8.53 4.37 30.98
N ALA A 12 8.45 3.18 30.36
CA ALA A 12 8.07 3.03 28.97
C ALA A 12 6.61 3.48 28.78
N HIS A 13 6.36 4.48 27.94
CA HIS A 13 5.04 5.10 27.79
C HIS A 13 4.63 5.37 26.34
N VAL A 14 5.55 5.21 25.38
CA VAL A 14 5.23 5.30 23.94
C VAL A 14 4.71 3.94 23.50
N THR A 15 3.52 3.92 22.98
CA THR A 15 2.87 2.72 22.45
C THR A 15 2.91 2.69 20.92
N ALA A 16 2.67 1.54 20.30
CA ALA A 16 2.51 1.42 18.85
C ALA A 16 1.38 2.32 18.33
N ALA A 17 0.29 2.46 19.10
CA ALA A 17 -0.81 3.35 18.75
C ALA A 17 -0.40 4.84 18.79
N ASP A 18 0.47 5.24 19.73
CA ASP A 18 0.98 6.62 19.79
C ASP A 18 1.91 6.92 18.60
N GLU A 19 2.78 5.97 18.25
CA GLU A 19 3.62 6.07 17.07
C GLU A 19 2.78 6.14 15.77
N ALA A 20 1.75 5.30 15.66
CA ALA A 20 0.84 5.34 14.53
C ALA A 20 0.14 6.69 14.36
N LYS A 21 -0.25 7.36 15.46
CA LYS A 21 -0.83 8.72 15.41
C LYS A 21 0.16 9.76 14.87
N ILE A 22 1.43 9.68 15.30
CA ILE A 22 2.48 10.56 14.79
C ILE A 22 2.70 10.30 13.30
N ASN A 23 2.78 9.04 12.89
CA ASN A 23 2.95 8.66 11.50
C ASN A 23 1.77 9.15 10.64
N LYS A 24 0.53 9.02 11.12
CA LYS A 24 -0.66 9.55 10.43
C LYS A 24 -0.62 11.07 10.28
N ALA A 25 -0.11 11.79 11.29
CA ALA A 25 0.04 13.24 11.20
C ALA A 25 1.09 13.66 10.16
N LEU A 26 2.14 12.86 9.96
CA LEU A 26 3.22 13.14 8.99
C LEU A 26 2.89 12.68 7.57
N TYR A 27 2.26 11.52 7.42
CA TYR A 27 2.09 10.84 6.12
C TYR A 27 0.61 10.66 5.71
N GLY A 28 -0.32 11.10 6.57
CA GLY A 28 -1.75 10.91 6.34
C GLY A 28 -2.28 9.55 6.75
N ASN A 29 -3.60 9.41 6.78
CA ASN A 29 -4.26 8.13 7.00
C ASN A 29 -4.45 7.43 5.65
N THR A 30 -3.39 6.77 5.15
CA THR A 30 -3.35 6.15 3.82
C THR A 30 -2.80 4.72 3.90
N GLU A 31 -2.91 4.02 2.79
CA GLU A 31 -2.43 2.66 2.59
C GLU A 31 -1.69 2.60 1.25
N ALA A 32 -0.37 2.46 1.29
CA ALA A 32 0.46 2.54 0.10
C ALA A 32 1.81 1.84 0.30
N ALA A 33 2.38 1.32 -0.77
CA ALA A 33 3.77 0.94 -0.78
C ALA A 33 4.67 2.19 -0.77
N ILE A 34 5.82 2.06 -0.15
CA ILE A 34 6.87 3.09 -0.24
C ILE A 34 7.77 2.74 -1.43
N ASP A 35 8.27 3.76 -2.11
CA ASP A 35 9.26 3.56 -3.19
C ASP A 35 10.60 3.13 -2.59
N TYR A 36 10.68 1.85 -2.22
CA TYR A 36 11.82 1.22 -1.56
C TYR A 36 11.92 -0.27 -1.90
N GLY A 37 13.14 -0.79 -1.94
CA GLY A 37 13.42 -2.19 -2.23
C GLY A 37 13.02 -2.58 -3.65
N ASN A 38 12.37 -3.70 -3.81
CA ASN A 38 11.83 -4.19 -5.08
C ASN A 38 10.37 -3.72 -5.32
N ASN A 39 9.86 -2.85 -4.44
CA ASN A 39 8.52 -2.28 -4.52
C ASN A 39 7.43 -3.34 -4.74
N PHE A 40 7.54 -4.46 -4.00
CA PHE A 40 6.64 -5.62 -4.08
C PHE A 40 6.48 -6.20 -5.49
N ALA A 41 7.52 -6.16 -6.32
CA ALA A 41 7.45 -6.73 -7.67
C ALA A 41 6.96 -8.18 -7.61
N ILE A 42 6.03 -8.53 -8.52
CA ILE A 42 5.42 -9.85 -8.59
C ILE A 42 6.03 -10.71 -9.66
N ALA A 43 6.21 -12.00 -9.37
CA ALA A 43 6.56 -13.02 -10.34
C ALA A 43 5.66 -14.25 -10.19
N LEU A 44 5.42 -14.94 -11.28
CA LEU A 44 4.69 -16.21 -11.34
C LEU A 44 5.66 -17.31 -11.80
N PRO A 45 6.48 -17.89 -10.90
CA PRO A 45 7.44 -18.93 -11.28
C PRO A 45 6.76 -20.23 -11.72
N SER A 46 5.52 -20.43 -11.34
CA SER A 46 4.67 -21.55 -11.80
C SER A 46 3.19 -21.19 -11.79
N SER A 47 2.33 -22.07 -12.28
CA SER A 47 0.88 -21.86 -12.29
C SER A 47 0.22 -21.87 -10.90
N ASN A 48 0.95 -22.27 -9.87
CA ASN A 48 0.44 -22.37 -8.49
C ASN A 48 1.34 -21.65 -7.47
N THR A 49 2.26 -20.80 -7.93
CA THR A 49 3.16 -20.07 -7.04
C THR A 49 3.22 -18.61 -7.48
N VAL A 50 3.01 -17.74 -6.52
CA VAL A 50 3.18 -16.30 -6.64
C VAL A 50 4.34 -15.90 -5.75
N THR A 51 5.31 -15.17 -6.29
CA THR A 51 6.41 -14.61 -5.50
C THR A 51 6.29 -13.10 -5.48
N ILE A 52 6.27 -12.53 -4.27
CA ILE A 52 6.24 -11.08 -4.04
C ILE A 52 7.63 -10.65 -3.57
N GLY A 53 8.18 -9.65 -4.23
CA GLY A 53 9.48 -9.07 -3.90
C GLY A 53 9.49 -8.26 -2.61
N THR A 54 10.67 -7.80 -2.23
CA THR A 54 10.89 -6.97 -1.05
C THR A 54 10.22 -5.61 -1.18
N GLY A 55 9.87 -5.00 -0.04
CA GLY A 55 9.29 -3.67 -0.02
C GLY A 55 8.84 -3.24 1.38
N VAL A 56 8.48 -1.98 1.51
CA VAL A 56 7.90 -1.42 2.73
C VAL A 56 6.49 -0.92 2.40
N PHE A 57 5.53 -1.30 3.22
CA PHE A 57 4.13 -0.88 3.09
C PHE A 57 3.73 -0.01 4.28
N TYR A 58 3.05 1.08 4.01
CA TYR A 58 2.45 1.94 5.02
C TYR A 58 0.95 1.66 5.10
N MET A 59 0.47 1.30 6.28
CA MET A 59 -0.93 0.98 6.53
C MET A 59 -1.42 1.71 7.78
N GLN A 60 -2.17 2.78 7.60
CA GLN A 60 -2.83 3.53 8.68
C GLN A 60 -1.90 3.84 9.87
N GLY A 61 -0.70 4.36 9.58
CA GLY A 61 0.31 4.74 10.59
C GLY A 61 1.31 3.65 10.96
N ARG A 62 1.12 2.42 10.49
CA ARG A 62 2.00 1.28 10.74
C ARG A 62 2.91 1.04 9.53
N TRP A 63 4.17 0.74 9.79
CA TRP A 63 5.16 0.37 8.77
C TRP A 63 5.31 -1.15 8.76
N ILE A 64 5.19 -1.75 7.59
CA ILE A 64 5.29 -3.19 7.37
C ILE A 64 6.45 -3.43 6.40
N ASP A 65 7.47 -4.15 6.84
CA ASP A 65 8.64 -4.49 6.03
C ASP A 65 8.55 -5.94 5.55
N VAL A 66 8.78 -6.14 4.27
CA VAL A 66 9.01 -7.45 3.65
C VAL A 66 10.47 -7.50 3.20
N PRO A 67 11.40 -7.90 4.09
CA PRO A 67 12.84 -7.80 3.85
C PRO A 67 13.37 -8.86 2.87
N VAL A 68 12.61 -9.93 2.65
CA VAL A 68 12.96 -11.04 1.76
C VAL A 68 11.74 -11.36 0.89
N ALA A 69 11.97 -11.69 -0.38
CA ALA A 69 10.88 -12.10 -1.26
C ALA A 69 10.15 -13.34 -0.72
N GLU A 70 8.83 -13.30 -0.71
CA GLU A 70 7.97 -14.35 -0.18
C GLU A 70 7.21 -15.05 -1.30
N SER A 71 7.08 -16.38 -1.18
CA SER A 71 6.30 -17.19 -2.11
C SER A 71 5.00 -17.66 -1.49
N LEU A 72 3.89 -17.38 -2.18
CA LEU A 72 2.54 -17.75 -1.79
C LEU A 72 2.02 -18.85 -2.71
N THR A 73 1.23 -19.78 -2.17
CA THR A 73 0.60 -20.84 -2.96
C THR A 73 -0.71 -20.34 -3.55
N LEU A 74 -0.81 -20.37 -4.87
CA LEU A 74 -2.03 -20.09 -5.63
C LEU A 74 -2.75 -21.42 -5.88
N GLU A 75 -4.01 -21.51 -5.51
CA GLU A 75 -4.80 -22.70 -5.84
C GLU A 75 -5.14 -22.76 -7.34
N ASN A 76 -5.10 -23.97 -7.89
CA ASN A 76 -5.45 -24.17 -9.28
C ASN A 76 -6.85 -23.64 -9.62
N GLY A 77 -7.01 -23.14 -10.83
CA GLY A 77 -8.30 -22.72 -11.33
C GLY A 77 -9.23 -23.90 -11.66
N ASN A 78 -10.48 -23.60 -11.98
CA ASN A 78 -11.51 -24.55 -12.31
C ASN A 78 -11.77 -24.55 -13.83
N SER A 79 -11.71 -25.71 -14.46
CA SER A 79 -12.00 -25.83 -15.90
C SER A 79 -13.36 -25.23 -16.25
N GLY A 80 -13.40 -24.36 -17.27
CA GLY A 80 -14.62 -23.73 -17.75
C GLY A 80 -15.16 -22.55 -16.92
N LEU A 81 -14.50 -22.18 -15.81
CA LEU A 81 -14.86 -21.04 -14.97
C LEU A 81 -13.71 -20.04 -14.86
N ASN A 82 -14.03 -18.81 -14.50
CA ASN A 82 -13.07 -17.75 -14.26
C ASN A 82 -13.07 -17.38 -12.77
N ARG A 83 -11.94 -16.88 -12.26
CA ARG A 83 -11.80 -16.43 -10.88
C ARG A 83 -10.73 -15.34 -10.79
N ASN A 84 -10.93 -14.37 -9.93
CA ASN A 84 -9.88 -13.44 -9.52
C ASN A 84 -9.44 -13.79 -8.09
N ASP A 85 -8.14 -14.00 -7.90
CA ASP A 85 -7.55 -14.09 -6.57
C ASP A 85 -6.80 -12.79 -6.28
N LEU A 86 -6.82 -12.33 -5.03
CA LEU A 86 -6.10 -11.12 -4.63
C LEU A 86 -4.92 -11.48 -3.74
N VAL A 87 -3.73 -10.99 -4.08
CA VAL A 87 -2.61 -10.91 -3.14
C VAL A 87 -2.83 -9.67 -2.30
N VAL A 88 -2.83 -9.83 -1.00
CA VAL A 88 -3.10 -8.75 -0.05
C VAL A 88 -1.95 -8.60 0.94
N MET A 89 -1.76 -7.38 1.42
CA MET A 89 -1.12 -7.10 2.69
C MET A 89 -2.21 -7.15 3.76
N ARG A 90 -2.09 -8.09 4.70
CA ARG A 90 -3.06 -8.31 5.77
C ARG A 90 -2.47 -7.90 7.10
N TYR A 91 -3.14 -7.01 7.78
CA TYR A 91 -2.94 -6.69 9.19
C TYR A 91 -3.88 -7.54 10.03
N THR A 92 -3.40 -8.02 11.17
CA THR A 92 -4.22 -8.73 12.16
C THR A 92 -3.82 -8.29 13.55
N ALA A 93 -4.81 -8.04 14.41
CA ALA A 93 -4.63 -7.82 15.84
C ALA A 93 -5.32 -8.93 16.62
N ASP A 94 -4.64 -9.45 17.63
CA ASP A 94 -5.20 -10.39 18.57
C ASP A 94 -6.02 -9.64 19.64
N SER A 95 -7.29 -9.99 19.80
CA SER A 95 -8.23 -9.29 20.72
C SER A 95 -7.87 -9.45 22.19
N ASP A 96 -7.18 -10.53 22.57
CA ASP A 96 -6.90 -10.86 23.95
C ASP A 96 -5.56 -10.28 24.41
N THR A 97 -4.57 -10.30 23.52
CA THR A 97 -3.21 -9.85 23.82
C THR A 97 -2.89 -8.46 23.30
N GLY A 98 -3.66 -7.96 22.31
CA GLY A 98 -3.38 -6.72 21.59
C GLY A 98 -2.14 -6.79 20.70
N VAL A 99 -1.62 -7.99 20.42
CA VAL A 99 -0.45 -8.18 19.53
C VAL A 99 -0.88 -7.95 18.10
N GLU A 100 -0.20 -7.04 17.43
CA GLU A 100 -0.40 -6.72 16.01
C GLU A 100 0.59 -7.51 15.15
N THR A 101 0.12 -8.05 14.03
CA THR A 101 0.94 -8.75 13.02
C THR A 101 0.57 -8.33 11.63
N ALA A 102 1.47 -8.54 10.66
CA ALA A 102 1.18 -8.35 9.25
C ALA A 102 1.80 -9.48 8.41
N GLU A 103 1.13 -9.83 7.32
CA GLU A 103 1.55 -10.88 6.41
C GLU A 103 1.12 -10.59 4.97
N LEU A 104 1.82 -11.20 4.02
CA LEU A 104 1.32 -11.36 2.65
C LEU A 104 0.40 -12.58 2.60
N ALA A 105 -0.79 -12.43 2.02
CA ALA A 105 -1.75 -13.52 1.92
C ALA A 105 -2.46 -13.54 0.55
N ILE A 106 -3.10 -14.65 0.22
CA ILE A 106 -4.00 -14.74 -0.93
C ILE A 106 -5.44 -14.83 -0.43
N VAL A 107 -6.27 -13.88 -0.88
CA VAL A 107 -7.73 -13.97 -0.75
C VAL A 107 -8.26 -14.57 -2.03
N LYS A 108 -8.74 -15.81 -1.92
CA LYS A 108 -9.26 -16.58 -3.05
C LYS A 108 -10.64 -16.09 -3.44
N GLY A 109 -10.83 -15.84 -4.73
CA GLY A 109 -12.15 -15.49 -5.27
C GLY A 109 -13.06 -16.70 -5.48
N THR A 110 -14.27 -16.42 -5.91
CA THR A 110 -15.26 -17.44 -6.26
C THR A 110 -15.20 -17.73 -7.76
N ALA A 111 -15.09 -19.01 -8.11
CA ALA A 111 -15.10 -19.43 -9.51
C ALA A 111 -16.51 -19.27 -10.11
N ALA A 112 -16.63 -18.54 -11.23
CA ALA A 112 -17.87 -18.22 -11.91
C ALA A 112 -17.64 -18.06 -13.42
N THR A 113 -18.71 -17.92 -14.19
CA THR A 113 -18.61 -17.60 -15.62
C THR A 113 -18.03 -16.19 -15.87
N SER A 114 -18.30 -15.24 -14.96
CA SER A 114 -17.65 -13.93 -14.90
C SER A 114 -16.91 -13.80 -13.59
N ALA A 115 -15.61 -13.53 -13.65
CA ALA A 115 -14.78 -13.36 -12.45
C ALA A 115 -15.04 -12.01 -11.80
N GLU A 116 -15.23 -12.02 -10.49
CA GLU A 116 -15.25 -10.82 -9.63
C GLU A 116 -14.15 -10.90 -8.61
N ASP A 117 -13.70 -9.74 -8.12
CA ASP A 117 -12.74 -9.69 -7.03
C ASP A 117 -13.40 -10.14 -5.72
N PRO A 118 -12.72 -10.94 -4.90
CA PRO A 118 -13.24 -11.26 -3.58
C PRO A 118 -13.34 -10.01 -2.70
N ALA A 119 -14.33 -10.00 -1.82
CA ALA A 119 -14.45 -8.95 -0.82
C ALA A 119 -13.28 -9.03 0.17
N LEU A 120 -12.73 -7.87 0.53
CA LEU A 120 -11.69 -7.74 1.54
C LEU A 120 -12.29 -7.26 2.86
N THR A 121 -11.69 -7.68 3.96
CA THR A 121 -11.99 -7.13 5.28
C THR A 121 -11.21 -5.83 5.45
N GLN A 122 -11.93 -4.72 5.56
CA GLN A 122 -11.32 -3.38 5.70
C GLN A 122 -11.95 -2.62 6.86
N GLY A 123 -11.17 -1.77 7.51
CA GLY A 123 -11.67 -0.93 8.59
C GLY A 123 -10.61 -0.01 9.18
N ASP A 124 -11.03 0.76 10.17
CA ASP A 124 -10.14 1.67 10.91
C ASP A 124 -9.42 0.88 12.01
N ILE A 125 -8.11 0.75 11.88
CA ILE A 125 -7.27 0.04 12.85
C ILE A 125 -7.31 0.75 14.22
N ASP A 126 -7.29 2.08 14.26
CA ASP A 126 -7.41 2.83 15.51
C ASP A 126 -8.82 2.76 16.09
N GLY A 127 -9.82 2.46 15.28
CA GLY A 127 -11.19 2.14 15.68
C GLY A 127 -11.35 0.74 16.27
N GLY A 128 -10.28 -0.09 16.28
CA GLY A 128 -10.27 -1.41 16.89
C GLY A 128 -10.66 -2.55 15.95
N VAL A 129 -10.57 -2.34 14.62
CA VAL A 129 -10.71 -3.47 13.69
C VAL A 129 -9.57 -4.47 13.90
N LEU A 130 -9.92 -5.75 13.94
CA LEU A 130 -8.93 -6.81 14.17
C LEU A 130 -8.25 -7.30 12.90
N ILE A 131 -8.83 -7.05 11.74
CA ILE A 131 -8.29 -7.44 10.43
C ILE A 131 -8.47 -6.27 9.47
N ASN A 132 -7.39 -5.91 8.75
CA ASN A 132 -7.46 -4.96 7.64
C ASN A 132 -6.63 -5.50 6.47
N GLU A 133 -7.24 -5.57 5.30
CA GLU A 133 -6.64 -6.14 4.09
C GLU A 133 -6.56 -5.09 2.99
N VAL A 134 -5.39 -4.98 2.37
CA VAL A 134 -5.16 -4.09 1.23
C VAL A 134 -4.68 -4.90 0.04
N ALA A 135 -5.39 -4.80 -1.08
CA ALA A 135 -5.03 -5.52 -2.29
C ALA A 135 -3.72 -4.96 -2.88
N LEU A 136 -2.75 -5.84 -3.09
CA LEU A 136 -1.53 -5.54 -3.83
C LEU A 136 -1.67 -5.90 -5.31
N TYR A 137 -2.16 -7.11 -5.59
CA TYR A 137 -2.33 -7.58 -6.96
C TYR A 137 -3.61 -8.38 -7.12
N ARG A 138 -4.25 -8.23 -8.28
CA ARG A 138 -5.25 -9.17 -8.78
C ARG A 138 -4.56 -10.19 -9.66
N ILE A 139 -4.87 -11.47 -9.45
CA ILE A 139 -4.41 -12.59 -10.29
C ILE A 139 -5.63 -13.20 -10.96
N PRO A 140 -5.88 -12.89 -12.24
CA PRO A 140 -7.00 -13.48 -12.96
C PRO A 140 -6.69 -14.93 -13.35
N LEU A 141 -7.64 -15.82 -13.15
CA LEU A 141 -7.59 -17.22 -13.61
C LEU A 141 -8.71 -17.47 -14.63
N SER A 142 -8.37 -18.05 -15.76
CA SER A 142 -9.34 -18.50 -16.78
C SER A 142 -9.20 -20.01 -16.99
N GLY A 143 -10.18 -20.75 -16.56
CA GLY A 143 -10.04 -22.18 -16.44
C GLY A 143 -8.89 -22.53 -15.49
N ILE A 144 -7.94 -23.33 -15.96
CA ILE A 144 -6.73 -23.70 -15.22
C ILE A 144 -5.54 -22.75 -15.48
N ASN A 145 -5.72 -21.75 -16.37
CA ASN A 145 -4.65 -20.85 -16.76
C ASN A 145 -4.61 -19.62 -15.86
N VAL A 146 -3.42 -19.28 -15.40
CA VAL A 146 -3.16 -18.04 -14.64
C VAL A 146 -2.82 -16.95 -15.65
N GLY A 147 -3.55 -15.84 -15.57
CA GLY A 147 -3.32 -14.65 -16.40
C GLY A 147 -2.25 -13.71 -15.81
N THR A 148 -2.07 -12.58 -16.49
CA THR A 148 -1.10 -11.56 -16.06
C THR A 148 -1.61 -10.85 -14.80
N PRO A 149 -0.81 -10.77 -13.73
CA PRO A 149 -1.18 -10.02 -12.53
C PRO A 149 -1.40 -8.53 -12.82
N VAL A 150 -2.38 -7.94 -12.15
CA VAL A 150 -2.72 -6.52 -12.25
C VAL A 150 -2.39 -5.84 -10.92
N LYS A 151 -1.51 -4.83 -10.94
CA LYS A 151 -1.15 -4.04 -9.75
C LYS A 151 -2.35 -3.20 -9.31
N LEU A 152 -2.67 -3.22 -8.00
CA LEU A 152 -3.80 -2.51 -7.40
C LEU A 152 -3.39 -1.47 -6.35
N PHE A 153 -2.16 -1.53 -5.82
CA PHE A 153 -1.70 -0.61 -4.80
C PHE A 153 -1.05 0.65 -5.37
N ASN A 154 -1.10 1.72 -4.60
CA ASN A 154 -0.40 2.96 -4.87
C ASN A 154 1.03 2.93 -4.29
N THR A 155 1.92 3.71 -4.88
CA THR A 155 3.27 3.93 -4.35
C THR A 155 3.36 5.36 -3.83
N MET A 156 3.76 5.51 -2.58
CA MET A 156 3.97 6.80 -1.92
C MET A 156 5.46 7.16 -1.95
N LYS A 157 5.79 8.36 -2.40
CA LYS A 157 7.14 8.93 -2.31
C LYS A 157 7.25 9.73 -1.02
N ILE A 158 8.13 9.31 -0.12
CA ILE A 158 8.38 10.02 1.17
C ILE A 158 9.36 11.18 0.98
N ARG A 159 10.24 11.10 -0.02
CA ARG A 159 11.25 12.11 -0.28
C ARG A 159 10.88 12.88 -1.55
N ALA A 160 11.00 14.22 -1.47
CA ALA A 160 11.04 15.03 -2.67
C ALA A 160 12.26 14.60 -3.51
N GLU A 161 12.07 14.37 -4.81
CA GLU A 161 13.19 14.21 -5.72
C GLU A 161 13.92 15.54 -5.82
N VAL A 162 15.24 15.49 -5.77
CA VAL A 162 16.10 16.66 -5.97
C VAL A 162 16.91 16.44 -7.25
N ASP A 163 17.13 17.50 -8.02
CA ASP A 163 18.03 17.46 -9.16
C ASP A 163 19.50 17.35 -8.72
N GLY A 164 20.41 17.26 -9.68
CA GLY A 164 21.85 17.16 -9.42
C GLY A 164 22.43 18.33 -8.61
N ASP A 165 21.72 19.44 -8.53
CA ASP A 165 22.10 20.65 -7.78
C ASP A 165 21.43 20.71 -6.39
N GLY A 166 20.71 19.65 -6.00
CA GLY A 166 20.01 19.57 -4.71
C GLY A 166 18.71 20.37 -4.66
N LYS A 167 18.22 20.85 -5.79
CA LYS A 167 16.93 21.54 -5.90
C LYS A 167 15.80 20.52 -5.93
N VAL A 168 14.79 20.72 -5.13
CA VAL A 168 13.57 19.90 -5.18
C VAL A 168 12.96 20.00 -6.58
N ILE A 169 12.94 18.88 -7.29
CA ILE A 169 12.13 18.76 -8.49
C ILE A 169 10.70 18.75 -7.98
N ALA A 170 10.05 19.90 -8.02
CA ALA A 170 8.63 20.01 -7.76
C ALA A 170 7.91 19.23 -8.89
N ASP A 171 7.86 17.90 -8.78
CA ASP A 171 6.93 17.14 -9.55
C ASP A 171 5.56 17.37 -8.89
N THR A 172 5.04 18.52 -9.26
CA THR A 172 3.62 18.83 -9.33
C THR A 172 2.77 18.34 -8.14
N TYR A 173 2.79 19.09 -7.05
CA TYR A 173 1.75 18.97 -6.03
C TYR A 173 0.36 19.45 -6.53
N VAL A 174 0.28 19.87 -7.78
CA VAL A 174 -1.00 20.15 -8.41
C VAL A 174 -1.03 19.46 -9.76
N LYS A 175 -1.78 18.39 -9.88
CA LYS A 175 -2.03 17.79 -11.17
C LYS A 175 -2.65 18.86 -12.08
N LYS A 176 -2.09 19.05 -13.25
CA LYS A 176 -2.61 19.96 -14.29
C LYS A 176 -4.13 19.77 -14.53
N THR A 177 -4.64 18.57 -14.26
CA THR A 177 -6.06 18.20 -14.31
C THR A 177 -6.92 18.79 -13.20
N GLU A 178 -6.33 19.23 -12.08
CA GLU A 178 -7.07 19.80 -10.95
C GLU A 178 -7.15 21.33 -10.97
N LEU A 179 -6.21 21.98 -11.67
CA LEU A 179 -6.20 23.44 -11.86
C LEU A 179 -7.00 23.91 -13.08
N GLY A 180 -7.43 22.98 -13.95
CA GLY A 180 -8.06 23.31 -15.21
C GLY A 180 -7.13 24.13 -16.12
N ASP A 181 -7.59 24.49 -17.33
CA ASP A 181 -6.84 25.31 -18.30
C ASP A 181 -6.69 26.79 -17.88
N GLN A 182 -6.98 27.12 -16.62
CA GLN A 182 -7.08 28.49 -16.12
C GLN A 182 -5.76 29.07 -15.59
N ILE A 183 -4.71 28.25 -15.43
CA ILE A 183 -3.43 28.72 -14.86
C ILE A 183 -2.27 28.24 -15.73
N LYS A 184 -1.49 29.20 -16.22
CA LYS A 184 -0.25 28.95 -16.94
C LYS A 184 0.94 29.17 -16.01
N ILE A 185 1.70 28.12 -15.78
CA ILE A 185 2.96 28.18 -15.02
C ILE A 185 4.11 28.22 -16.02
N THR A 186 4.86 29.29 -16.02
CA THR A 186 6.04 29.44 -16.86
C THR A 186 7.28 29.51 -15.95
N VAL A 187 8.20 28.55 -16.15
CA VAL A 187 9.48 28.53 -15.43
C VAL A 187 10.58 28.95 -16.41
N THR A 188 11.30 30.04 -16.08
CA THR A 188 12.44 30.53 -16.88
C THR A 188 13.62 30.74 -15.94
N GLY A 189 14.62 29.86 -16.05
CA GLY A 189 15.76 29.86 -15.13
C GLY A 189 15.31 29.66 -13.67
N ASN A 190 15.71 30.54 -12.77
CA ASN A 190 15.34 30.46 -11.34
C ASN A 190 14.01 31.18 -11.00
N SER A 191 13.23 31.59 -11.99
CA SER A 191 11.99 32.34 -11.80
C SER A 191 10.78 31.52 -12.21
N CYS A 192 9.80 31.43 -11.33
CA CYS A 192 8.49 30.84 -11.59
C CYS A 192 7.45 31.95 -11.69
N ARG A 193 6.73 32.02 -12.80
CA ARG A 193 5.63 32.96 -13.01
C ARG A 193 4.33 32.19 -13.16
N ILE A 194 3.34 32.58 -12.37
CA ILE A 194 2.00 32.00 -12.41
C ILE A 194 1.06 33.07 -13.02
N GLU A 195 0.43 32.73 -14.10
CA GLU A 195 -0.50 33.63 -14.81
C GLU A 195 -1.84 32.92 -14.98
N LYS A 196 -2.91 33.71 -14.91
CA LYS A 196 -4.24 33.23 -15.30
C LYS A 196 -4.24 33.10 -16.83
N ALA A 197 -4.62 31.93 -17.35
CA ALA A 197 -4.72 31.69 -18.77
C ALA A 197 -5.91 32.46 -19.37
#